data_848ce32f9bb3958e50d1a649b4a95d24
#
_entry.id   848ce32f9bb3958e50d1a649b4a95d24
#
_cell.length_a   1.000
_cell.length_b   1.000
_cell.length_c   1.000
_cell.angle_alpha   90.00
_cell.angle_beta   90.00
_cell.angle_gamma   90.00
#
_symmetry.space_group_name_H-M   'P 1'
#
loop_
_entity.id
_entity.type
_entity.pdbx_description
1 polymer ?
#
loop_
_entity_poly.entity_id
_entity_poly.type
_entity_poly.pdbx_seq_one_letter_code
_entity_poly.pdbx_strand_id
1 'polypeptide(L)'
;MKKILSITAMAVAAVAGLTVASCKKDDGMKHVEEQRTFSVENVMTPKKFVQSGSFKGEGTPPVVMPGQSVNFRFNAGKGQSVMFVTMYGKSKDWFFAPANPGIMLFDSKGKAMTGDVSSQIKLWDNGTKDNMTGEAESKPITEVSGVNAGMLLKVTLSYEETASEFTLTIMNASKGTEHETPFSPGVWAVSAFDGKSLVAPEPFFSAGMKSNPEISAIAQMGDITPLKTMLEANTGIMTGISPVMVVIYDKEMNPVFEPGKKDSGMGLKEIAQSGDIGKLKANLMKTKGVNGVYVAGDSPVGPGQKVSVRYKAAKGCKLAFITMYGFSNDWFYANEMTVPALDRGDITSKAALFDSGTGVSQYPGAGNMQALFGGIPKPESKPVAKVGNEFPVPSVGQVLKITIE
;
A
#
# COMPACT_ATOMS: atom_id res chain seq x y z
N MET A 1 -7.55 33.59 -4.70
CA MET A 1 -8.76 32.81 -5.01
C MET A 1 -8.56 32.10 -6.35
N LYS A 2 -8.07 30.86 -6.34
CA LYS A 2 -8.04 29.98 -7.52
C LYS A 2 -8.97 28.82 -7.24
N LYS A 3 -10.03 28.72 -8.04
CA LYS A 3 -11.03 27.65 -8.00
C LYS A 3 -10.37 26.34 -8.41
N ILE A 4 -10.40 25.35 -7.52
CA ILE A 4 -10.06 23.97 -7.83
C ILE A 4 -11.27 23.39 -8.57
N LEU A 5 -11.10 23.11 -9.86
CA LEU A 5 -12.07 22.39 -10.67
C LEU A 5 -11.93 20.90 -10.36
N SER A 6 -12.90 20.32 -9.65
CA SER A 6 -13.02 18.87 -9.52
C SER A 6 -13.54 18.31 -10.86
N ILE A 7 -12.71 17.61 -11.59
CA ILE A 7 -13.11 16.87 -12.78
C ILE A 7 -13.59 15.50 -12.32
N THR A 8 -14.89 15.36 -12.19
CA THR A 8 -15.55 14.06 -12.04
C THR A 8 -15.61 13.42 -13.44
N ALA A 9 -14.61 12.64 -13.78
CA ALA A 9 -14.63 11.86 -15.02
C ALA A 9 -15.50 10.61 -14.82
N MET A 10 -16.74 10.67 -15.26
CA MET A 10 -17.56 9.48 -15.49
C MET A 10 -17.03 8.79 -16.76
N ALA A 11 -16.19 7.77 -16.59
CA ALA A 11 -15.81 6.90 -17.70
C ALA A 11 -16.93 5.88 -17.96
N VAL A 12 -17.74 6.14 -18.95
CA VAL A 12 -18.66 5.15 -19.54
C VAL A 12 -17.84 4.33 -20.53
N ALA A 13 -17.39 3.14 -20.12
CA ALA A 13 -16.66 2.23 -21.00
C ALA A 13 -17.62 1.51 -21.94
N ALA A 14 -17.33 1.61 -23.24
CA ALA A 14 -18.04 0.92 -24.29
C ALA A 14 -17.74 -0.59 -24.29
N VAL A 15 -18.79 -1.38 -24.41
CA VAL A 15 -18.80 -2.83 -24.39
C VAL A 15 -18.42 -3.41 -25.75
N ALA A 16 -17.34 -4.16 -25.83
CA ALA A 16 -17.14 -5.15 -26.89
C ALA A 16 -17.71 -6.49 -26.40
N GLY A 17 -18.96 -6.74 -26.70
CA GLY A 17 -19.61 -8.01 -26.46
C GLY A 17 -19.28 -9.01 -27.56
N LEU A 18 -18.71 -10.16 -27.22
CA LEU A 18 -18.64 -11.34 -28.10
C LEU A 18 -19.41 -12.52 -27.49
N THR A 19 -20.32 -12.92 -28.27
CA THR A 19 -21.29 -14.01 -28.34
C THR A 19 -21.18 -15.22 -27.42
N VAL A 20 -22.22 -15.44 -26.81
CA VAL A 20 -23.10 -16.37 -26.14
C VAL A 20 -22.87 -17.85 -26.49
N ALA A 21 -22.55 -18.65 -25.43
CA ALA A 21 -22.96 -20.05 -25.38
C ALA A 21 -24.03 -20.15 -24.29
N SER A 22 -25.19 -20.64 -24.64
CA SER A 22 -26.38 -20.84 -23.78
C SER A 22 -26.12 -21.95 -22.76
N CYS A 23 -26.52 -21.74 -21.50
CA CYS A 23 -26.63 -22.81 -20.51
C CYS A 23 -27.59 -23.87 -21.02
N LYS A 24 -27.08 -24.94 -21.61
CA LYS A 24 -27.93 -26.07 -22.03
C LYS A 24 -27.96 -27.13 -20.93
N LYS A 25 -29.08 -27.22 -20.20
CA LYS A 25 -29.59 -28.50 -19.74
C LYS A 25 -30.47 -29.05 -20.84
N ASP A 26 -30.37 -30.34 -21.12
CA ASP A 26 -31.06 -31.06 -22.18
C ASP A 26 -32.54 -31.32 -21.85
N ASP A 27 -33.34 -30.28 -21.72
CA ASP A 27 -34.78 -30.36 -21.47
C ASP A 27 -35.56 -29.42 -22.38
N GLY A 28 -35.36 -29.42 -23.67
CA GLY A 28 -36.26 -28.81 -24.66
C GLY A 28 -36.89 -27.42 -24.40
N MET A 29 -36.69 -26.82 -23.23
CA MET A 29 -37.14 -25.47 -22.89
C MET A 29 -36.07 -24.46 -23.27
N LYS A 30 -36.43 -23.47 -24.08
CA LYS A 30 -35.61 -22.27 -24.32
C LYS A 30 -35.45 -21.56 -22.98
N HIS A 31 -34.27 -21.70 -22.34
CA HIS A 31 -33.93 -20.89 -21.18
C HIS A 31 -33.87 -19.42 -21.59
N VAL A 32 -34.74 -18.59 -21.02
CA VAL A 32 -34.69 -17.13 -21.20
C VAL A 32 -33.46 -16.60 -20.46
N GLU A 33 -32.56 -16.01 -21.22
CA GLU A 33 -31.44 -15.27 -20.64
C GLU A 33 -31.91 -13.92 -20.12
N GLU A 34 -31.50 -13.58 -18.90
CA GLU A 34 -31.71 -12.27 -18.33
C GLU A 34 -30.41 -11.50 -18.33
N GLN A 35 -30.51 -10.19 -18.53
CA GLN A 35 -29.35 -9.30 -18.44
C GLN A 35 -29.20 -8.76 -17.01
N ARG A 36 -27.98 -8.71 -16.53
CA ARG A 36 -27.57 -8.12 -15.25
C ARG A 36 -26.37 -7.23 -15.45
N THR A 37 -26.13 -6.35 -14.48
CA THR A 37 -24.92 -5.53 -14.39
C THR A 37 -24.14 -5.93 -13.13
N PHE A 38 -22.90 -6.35 -13.30
CA PHE A 38 -21.96 -6.55 -12.21
C PHE A 38 -21.12 -5.30 -12.04
N SER A 39 -20.98 -4.83 -10.81
CA SER A 39 -20.21 -3.64 -10.49
C SER A 39 -19.27 -3.90 -9.31
N VAL A 40 -18.06 -3.34 -9.39
CA VAL A 40 -17.09 -3.28 -8.29
C VAL A 40 -16.65 -1.86 -8.09
N GLU A 41 -16.68 -1.40 -6.86
CA GLU A 41 -16.18 -0.11 -6.41
C GLU A 41 -15.05 -0.32 -5.40
N ASN A 42 -13.92 0.35 -5.58
CA ASN A 42 -12.87 0.41 -4.58
C ASN A 42 -13.22 1.52 -3.58
N VAL A 43 -13.70 1.13 -2.40
CA VAL A 43 -14.20 2.05 -1.37
C VAL A 43 -13.12 2.51 -0.37
N MET A 44 -11.86 2.19 -0.63
CA MET A 44 -10.75 2.57 0.26
C MET A 44 -10.56 4.08 0.33
N THR A 45 -10.13 4.54 1.50
CA THR A 45 -9.57 5.89 1.67
C THR A 45 -8.06 5.84 1.45
N PRO A 46 -7.49 6.66 0.58
CA PRO A 46 -6.04 6.74 0.38
C PRO A 46 -5.29 7.03 1.68
N LYS A 47 -4.15 6.36 1.88
CA LYS A 47 -3.25 6.56 3.01
C LYS A 47 -1.95 7.21 2.54
N LYS A 48 -1.41 8.12 3.36
CA LYS A 48 -0.14 8.81 3.07
C LYS A 48 1.07 7.93 3.30
N PHE A 49 0.97 7.01 4.25
CA PHE A 49 2.06 6.15 4.69
C PHE A 49 1.64 4.68 4.65
N VAL A 50 2.57 3.81 4.27
CA VAL A 50 2.34 2.36 4.28
C VAL A 50 2.65 1.76 5.64
N GLN A 51 3.66 2.29 6.33
CA GLN A 51 4.05 1.90 7.68
C GLN A 51 4.51 3.14 8.45
N SER A 52 4.31 3.12 9.76
CA SER A 52 4.83 4.12 10.69
C SER A 52 5.05 3.53 12.07
N GLY A 53 5.84 4.21 12.88
CA GLY A 53 6.09 3.79 14.25
C GLY A 53 6.86 4.83 15.04
N SER A 54 7.32 4.43 16.22
CA SER A 54 8.15 5.26 17.08
C SER A 54 9.36 4.48 17.58
N PHE A 55 10.40 5.22 17.96
CA PHE A 55 11.58 4.69 18.61
C PHE A 55 11.91 5.51 19.86
N LYS A 56 12.60 4.89 20.81
CA LYS A 56 13.01 5.54 22.05
C LYS A 56 14.25 4.85 22.61
N GLY A 57 15.04 5.61 23.39
CA GLY A 57 16.13 5.06 24.17
C GLY A 57 15.64 4.27 25.40
N GLU A 58 16.59 3.73 26.12
CA GLU A 58 16.36 3.05 27.41
C GLU A 58 16.35 4.05 28.57
N GLY A 59 15.68 3.67 29.65
CA GLY A 59 15.63 4.46 30.88
C GLY A 59 14.42 5.38 31.01
N THR A 60 14.52 6.27 32.02
CA THR A 60 13.48 7.25 32.35
C THR A 60 14.16 8.60 32.63
N PRO A 61 13.96 9.61 31.80
CA PRO A 61 13.17 9.62 30.54
C PRO A 61 13.78 8.72 29.44
N PRO A 62 12.98 8.23 28.48
CA PRO A 62 13.42 7.26 27.47
C PRO A 62 14.16 7.92 26.29
N VAL A 63 15.19 8.67 26.59
CA VAL A 63 16.03 9.40 25.62
C VAL A 63 17.17 8.53 25.10
N VAL A 64 17.65 8.80 23.89
CA VAL A 64 18.85 8.16 23.32
C VAL A 64 20.06 8.92 23.80
N MET A 65 20.76 8.39 24.80
CA MET A 65 21.95 9.03 25.40
C MET A 65 23.13 9.03 24.43
N PRO A 66 24.08 10.00 24.57
CA PRO A 66 25.33 10.00 23.79
C PRO A 66 26.05 8.66 23.84
N GLY A 67 26.34 8.08 22.66
CA GLY A 67 26.94 6.76 22.49
C GLY A 67 25.95 5.59 22.42
N GLN A 68 24.66 5.81 22.65
CA GLN A 68 23.63 4.78 22.51
C GLN A 68 23.07 4.74 21.08
N SER A 69 22.48 3.58 20.73
CA SER A 69 21.79 3.34 19.46
C SER A 69 20.39 2.79 19.68
N VAL A 70 19.50 3.10 18.75
CA VAL A 70 18.19 2.51 18.62
C VAL A 70 17.98 2.05 17.20
N ASN A 71 17.12 1.05 16.98
CA ASN A 71 16.77 0.61 15.64
C ASN A 71 15.27 0.35 15.51
N PHE A 72 14.81 0.35 14.28
CA PHE A 72 13.46 -0.07 13.92
C PHE A 72 13.48 -0.71 12.53
N ARG A 73 12.45 -1.55 12.28
CA ARG A 73 12.29 -2.29 11.03
C ARG A 73 11.06 -1.82 10.29
N PHE A 74 11.13 -1.86 8.98
CA PHE A 74 10.02 -1.55 8.08
C PHE A 74 10.27 -2.18 6.72
N ASN A 75 9.19 -2.35 5.93
CA ASN A 75 9.28 -2.81 4.56
C ASN A 75 9.17 -1.64 3.60
N ALA A 76 9.79 -1.78 2.44
CA ALA A 76 9.67 -0.80 1.37
C ALA A 76 9.97 -1.40 0.00
N GLY A 77 9.35 -0.81 -1.04
CA GLY A 77 9.67 -1.05 -2.44
C GLY A 77 10.33 0.17 -3.11
N LYS A 78 10.69 0.02 -4.38
CA LYS A 78 11.29 1.10 -5.19
C LYS A 78 10.43 2.35 -5.21
N GLY A 79 11.08 3.52 -5.12
CA GLY A 79 10.38 4.80 -5.12
C GLY A 79 9.83 5.24 -3.77
N GLN A 80 9.92 4.40 -2.73
CA GLN A 80 9.55 4.77 -1.36
C GLN A 80 10.70 5.38 -0.59
N SER A 81 10.37 6.20 0.40
CA SER A 81 11.31 6.85 1.32
C SER A 81 10.88 6.64 2.76
N VAL A 82 11.84 6.67 3.67
CA VAL A 82 11.60 6.73 5.12
C VAL A 82 11.95 8.11 5.65
N MET A 83 11.02 8.70 6.39
CA MET A 83 11.23 9.92 7.17
C MET A 83 11.23 9.56 8.64
N PHE A 84 12.08 10.22 9.43
CA PHE A 84 12.02 10.19 10.89
C PHE A 84 12.34 11.57 11.46
N VAL A 85 11.96 11.77 12.71
CA VAL A 85 12.26 13.00 13.46
C VAL A 85 12.53 12.68 14.91
N THR A 86 13.52 13.39 15.50
CA THR A 86 13.86 13.37 16.93
C THR A 86 14.43 14.73 17.36
N MET A 87 14.15 15.17 18.57
CA MET A 87 14.62 16.45 19.11
C MET A 87 16.13 16.42 19.37
N TYR A 88 16.82 17.53 19.09
CA TYR A 88 18.15 17.83 19.59
C TYR A 88 18.03 18.43 21.00
N GLY A 89 18.35 17.66 22.04
CA GLY A 89 18.03 17.98 23.43
C GLY A 89 18.69 19.25 24.01
N LYS A 90 19.81 19.74 23.42
CA LYS A 90 20.53 20.94 23.89
C LYS A 90 20.02 22.25 23.29
N SER A 91 18.93 22.22 22.53
CA SER A 91 18.31 23.39 21.91
C SER A 91 16.96 23.73 22.51
N LYS A 92 16.36 24.83 22.07
CA LYS A 92 15.01 25.23 22.43
C LYS A 92 13.96 24.65 21.48
N ASP A 93 14.32 24.39 20.21
CA ASP A 93 13.41 23.86 19.20
C ASP A 93 14.09 23.27 17.95
N TRP A 94 15.33 22.79 18.10
CA TRP A 94 15.99 22.09 16.98
C TRP A 94 15.63 20.59 16.96
N PHE A 95 15.60 20.04 15.76
CA PHE A 95 15.32 18.61 15.56
C PHE A 95 16.14 18.02 14.42
N PHE A 96 16.43 16.74 14.51
CA PHE A 96 17.04 15.96 13.43
C PHE A 96 15.97 15.33 12.57
N ALA A 97 16.12 15.45 11.26
CA ALA A 97 15.36 14.72 10.24
C ALA A 97 16.12 14.69 8.91
N PRO A 98 15.89 13.73 8.03
CA PRO A 98 16.28 13.85 6.63
C PRO A 98 15.60 15.06 5.97
N ALA A 99 16.17 15.57 4.89
CA ALA A 99 15.43 16.48 4.02
C ALA A 99 14.29 15.75 3.30
N ASN A 100 13.26 16.49 2.87
CA ASN A 100 12.17 15.90 2.07
C ASN A 100 12.71 15.29 0.77
N PRO A 101 12.18 14.15 0.34
CA PRO A 101 11.04 13.40 0.89
C PRO A 101 11.41 12.38 1.98
N GLY A 102 12.58 12.43 2.56
CA GLY A 102 13.17 11.43 3.44
C GLY A 102 14.32 10.67 2.76
N ILE A 103 14.83 9.64 3.41
CA ILE A 103 15.87 8.77 2.86
C ILE A 103 15.24 7.87 1.80
N MET A 104 15.62 8.02 0.54
CA MET A 104 15.20 7.11 -0.52
C MET A 104 15.80 5.73 -0.28
N LEU A 105 14.98 4.69 -0.34
CA LEU A 105 15.36 3.34 0.08
C LEU A 105 15.95 2.49 -1.04
N PHE A 106 15.77 2.93 -2.29
CA PHE A 106 16.38 2.33 -3.46
C PHE A 106 16.97 3.43 -4.35
N ASP A 107 18.08 3.12 -4.99
CA ASP A 107 18.69 4.01 -5.99
C ASP A 107 17.92 3.99 -7.33
N SER A 108 18.33 4.82 -8.27
CA SER A 108 17.71 4.91 -9.61
C SER A 108 17.82 3.60 -10.43
N LYS A 109 18.72 2.70 -10.06
CA LYS A 109 18.88 1.36 -10.69
C LYS A 109 18.07 0.29 -9.97
N GLY A 110 17.38 0.65 -8.87
CA GLY A 110 16.58 -0.25 -8.07
C GLY A 110 17.38 -1.11 -7.10
N LYS A 111 18.62 -0.74 -6.79
CA LYS A 111 19.42 -1.37 -5.75
C LYS A 111 19.05 -0.78 -4.40
N ALA A 112 18.84 -1.64 -3.39
CA ALA A 112 18.57 -1.19 -2.03
C ALA A 112 19.72 -0.37 -1.45
N MET A 113 19.41 0.73 -0.81
CA MET A 113 20.35 1.57 -0.08
C MET A 113 20.75 0.88 1.22
N THR A 114 22.05 0.69 1.43
CA THR A 114 22.61 0.04 2.62
C THR A 114 23.86 0.76 3.08
N GLY A 115 24.25 0.53 4.35
CA GLY A 115 25.43 1.17 4.95
C GLY A 115 25.12 2.54 5.55
N ASP A 116 26.13 3.39 5.66
CA ASP A 116 26.04 4.73 6.27
C ASP A 116 25.31 5.72 5.35
N VAL A 117 24.19 6.25 5.81
CA VAL A 117 23.39 7.28 5.15
C VAL A 117 23.32 8.59 5.96
N SER A 118 24.22 8.76 6.94
CA SER A 118 24.24 9.90 7.86
C SER A 118 24.33 11.25 7.16
N SER A 119 24.95 11.31 5.97
CA SER A 119 25.05 12.54 5.17
C SER A 119 23.69 13.09 4.70
N GLN A 120 22.63 12.27 4.73
CA GLN A 120 21.27 12.70 4.38
C GLN A 120 20.53 13.34 5.56
N ILE A 121 21.11 13.28 6.78
CA ILE A 121 20.49 13.84 7.97
C ILE A 121 20.86 15.32 8.10
N LYS A 122 19.86 16.10 8.44
CA LYS A 122 19.95 17.53 8.69
C LYS A 122 19.56 17.84 10.13
N LEU A 123 20.13 18.91 10.67
CA LEU A 123 19.65 19.56 11.89
C LEU A 123 18.81 20.76 11.45
N TRP A 124 17.58 20.80 11.88
CA TRP A 124 16.60 21.81 11.52
C TRP A 124 16.28 22.70 12.71
N ASP A 125 16.25 24.01 12.49
CA ASP A 125 15.65 24.99 13.38
C ASP A 125 14.14 25.07 13.07
N ASN A 126 13.31 24.80 14.06
CA ASN A 126 11.84 24.79 13.92
C ASN A 126 11.27 26.21 13.75
N GLY A 127 12.02 27.26 14.09
CA GLY A 127 11.65 28.65 13.96
C GLY A 127 10.54 29.11 14.90
N THR A 128 10.30 28.39 15.99
CA THR A 128 9.25 28.68 16.99
C THR A 128 9.80 29.22 18.29
N LYS A 129 11.11 29.07 18.54
CA LYS A 129 11.83 29.56 19.70
C LYS A 129 13.19 30.12 19.31
N ASP A 130 13.55 31.27 19.84
CA ASP A 130 14.93 31.74 19.80
C ASP A 130 15.82 30.82 20.65
N ASN A 131 16.85 30.25 20.07
CA ASN A 131 17.67 29.23 20.73
C ASN A 131 18.61 29.81 21.81
N MET A 132 18.82 31.14 21.86
CA MET A 132 19.60 31.80 22.92
C MET A 132 18.71 32.26 24.07
N THR A 133 17.61 32.94 23.76
CA THR A 133 16.73 33.54 24.79
C THR A 133 15.58 32.59 25.20
N GLY A 134 15.15 31.70 24.31
CA GLY A 134 13.96 30.86 24.50
C GLY A 134 12.64 31.59 24.25
N GLU A 135 12.69 32.82 23.77
CA GLU A 135 11.50 33.63 23.45
C GLU A 135 10.77 33.00 22.24
N ALA A 136 9.46 33.22 22.16
CA ALA A 136 8.66 32.73 21.06
C ALA A 136 9.03 33.47 19.76
N GLU A 137 9.19 32.69 18.70
CA GLU A 137 9.43 33.17 17.35
C GLU A 137 8.37 32.66 16.36
N SER A 138 8.39 33.22 15.15
CA SER A 138 7.53 32.77 14.05
C SER A 138 8.28 32.85 12.73
N LYS A 139 9.36 32.08 12.63
CA LYS A 139 10.22 31.94 11.46
C LYS A 139 9.88 30.65 10.68
N PRO A 140 10.26 30.56 9.40
CA PRO A 140 10.21 29.30 8.69
C PRO A 140 11.18 28.26 9.25
N ILE A 141 10.87 26.97 9.04
CA ILE A 141 11.82 25.87 9.32
C ILE A 141 13.02 26.00 8.38
N THR A 142 14.23 26.07 8.95
CA THR A 142 15.47 26.21 8.17
C THR A 142 16.55 25.24 8.67
N GLU A 143 17.48 24.87 7.79
CA GLU A 143 18.63 24.07 8.18
C GLU A 143 19.58 24.90 9.06
N VAL A 144 20.01 24.33 10.17
CA VAL A 144 20.99 24.97 11.07
C VAL A 144 22.36 24.98 10.39
N SER A 145 22.92 26.16 10.19
CA SER A 145 24.23 26.32 9.57
C SER A 145 25.37 26.06 10.57
N GLY A 146 26.53 25.62 10.05
CA GLY A 146 27.76 25.43 10.84
C GLY A 146 27.79 24.12 11.67
N VAL A 147 26.71 23.32 11.71
CA VAL A 147 26.66 22.05 12.42
C VAL A 147 26.51 20.90 11.40
N ASN A 148 27.45 19.97 11.42
CA ASN A 148 27.32 18.74 10.60
C ASN A 148 26.47 17.72 11.35
N ALA A 149 25.17 17.69 11.04
CA ALA A 149 24.21 16.80 11.67
C ALA A 149 24.62 15.32 11.58
N GLY A 150 25.15 14.87 10.44
CA GLY A 150 25.60 13.50 10.24
C GLY A 150 26.82 13.08 11.08
N MET A 151 27.52 14.02 11.72
CA MET A 151 28.57 13.72 12.72
C MET A 151 27.98 13.50 14.12
N LEU A 152 26.81 14.07 14.39
CA LEU A 152 26.16 13.99 15.69
C LEU A 152 25.16 12.84 15.75
N LEU A 153 24.45 12.58 14.65
CA LEU A 153 23.47 11.51 14.52
C LEU A 153 23.85 10.62 13.33
N LYS A 154 24.35 9.44 13.64
CA LYS A 154 24.71 8.43 12.63
C LYS A 154 23.51 7.58 12.28
N VAL A 155 23.31 7.36 10.98
CA VAL A 155 22.23 6.50 10.47
C VAL A 155 22.82 5.45 9.54
N THR A 156 22.49 4.18 9.83
CA THR A 156 22.84 3.06 8.95
C THR A 156 21.62 2.27 8.54
N LEU A 157 21.63 1.75 7.32
CA LEU A 157 20.61 0.88 6.75
C LEU A 157 21.17 -0.51 6.48
N SER A 158 20.42 -1.55 6.81
CA SER A 158 20.57 -2.91 6.29
C SER A 158 19.29 -3.35 5.62
N TYR A 159 19.38 -4.34 4.70
CA TYR A 159 18.25 -4.78 3.88
C TYR A 159 18.23 -6.30 3.77
N GLU A 160 17.04 -6.89 3.96
CA GLU A 160 16.73 -8.29 3.70
C GLU A 160 15.81 -8.37 2.46
N GLU A 161 16.30 -9.03 1.42
CA GLU A 161 15.69 -9.00 0.10
C GLU A 161 14.36 -9.77 0.02
N THR A 162 14.26 -10.93 0.68
CA THR A 162 13.09 -11.81 0.55
C THR A 162 11.83 -11.16 1.10
N ALA A 163 11.92 -10.53 2.28
CA ALA A 163 10.82 -9.79 2.90
C ALA A 163 10.73 -8.33 2.40
N SER A 164 11.74 -7.84 1.68
CA SER A 164 11.92 -6.41 1.37
C SER A 164 11.94 -5.55 2.64
N GLU A 165 12.63 -6.06 3.68
CA GLU A 165 12.69 -5.42 5.00
C GLU A 165 13.99 -4.64 5.18
N PHE A 166 13.86 -3.39 5.61
CA PHE A 166 14.97 -2.56 6.06
C PHE A 166 15.05 -2.53 7.58
N THR A 167 16.28 -2.51 8.11
CA THR A 167 16.55 -2.10 9.49
C THR A 167 17.30 -0.78 9.44
N LEU A 168 16.73 0.27 10.05
CA LEU A 168 17.38 1.56 10.22
C LEU A 168 17.87 1.66 11.66
N THR A 169 19.17 1.93 11.81
CA THR A 169 19.79 2.16 13.12
C THR A 169 20.20 3.63 13.25
N ILE A 170 19.78 4.27 14.31
CA ILE A 170 20.15 5.62 14.72
C ILE A 170 21.10 5.52 15.90
N MET A 171 22.30 6.09 15.78
CA MET A 171 23.26 6.20 16.86
C MET A 171 23.46 7.66 17.25
N ASN A 172 23.34 7.97 18.53
CA ASN A 172 23.72 9.26 19.06
C ASN A 172 25.25 9.32 19.16
N ALA A 173 25.88 9.91 18.14
CA ALA A 173 27.34 10.05 18.03
C ALA A 173 27.87 11.35 18.64
N SER A 174 27.04 12.11 19.37
CA SER A 174 27.45 13.41 19.93
C SER A 174 28.39 13.31 21.14
N LYS A 175 28.65 12.11 21.65
CA LYS A 175 29.50 11.89 22.82
C LYS A 175 30.90 12.50 22.63
N GLY A 176 31.32 13.33 23.59
CA GLY A 176 32.64 13.99 23.59
C GLY A 176 32.77 15.16 22.62
N THR A 177 31.69 15.58 21.95
CA THR A 177 31.68 16.79 21.11
C THR A 177 31.13 17.99 21.88
N GLU A 178 31.32 19.20 21.37
CA GLU A 178 30.74 20.44 21.93
C GLU A 178 29.17 20.41 21.84
N HIS A 179 28.65 19.56 20.95
CA HIS A 179 27.22 19.34 20.72
C HIS A 179 26.68 18.12 21.47
N GLU A 180 27.38 17.62 22.47
CA GLU A 180 26.96 16.45 23.25
C GLU A 180 25.59 16.68 23.89
N THR A 181 24.59 15.82 23.57
CA THR A 181 23.22 15.95 24.03
C THR A 181 22.46 14.64 23.88
N PRO A 182 21.48 14.34 24.75
CA PRO A 182 20.52 13.26 24.47
C PRO A 182 19.58 13.65 23.31
N PHE A 183 19.04 12.64 22.61
CA PHE A 183 17.95 12.82 21.66
C PHE A 183 16.64 12.33 22.27
N SER A 184 15.53 13.00 21.96
CA SER A 184 14.21 12.56 22.42
C SER A 184 13.82 11.22 21.84
N PRO A 185 12.73 10.58 22.32
CA PRO A 185 11.97 9.64 21.49
C PRO A 185 11.66 10.26 20.13
N GLY A 186 11.53 9.43 19.11
CA GLY A 186 11.21 9.89 17.76
C GLY A 186 10.11 9.06 17.11
N VAL A 187 9.65 9.53 15.97
CA VAL A 187 8.70 8.82 15.11
C VAL A 187 9.29 8.65 13.71
N TRP A 188 8.79 7.65 13.00
CA TRP A 188 9.17 7.39 11.62
C TRP A 188 7.95 6.98 10.79
N ALA A 189 8.03 7.19 9.47
CA ALA A 189 7.03 6.70 8.54
C ALA A 189 7.66 6.40 7.17
N VAL A 190 7.13 5.39 6.50
CA VAL A 190 7.43 5.06 5.10
C VAL A 190 6.33 5.62 4.22
N SER A 191 6.68 6.53 3.30
CA SER A 191 5.72 7.16 2.39
C SER A 191 5.10 6.13 1.45
N ALA A 192 3.78 6.18 1.29
CA ALA A 192 3.08 5.35 0.32
C ALA A 192 3.47 5.75 -1.11
N PHE A 193 3.43 4.79 -2.03
CA PHE A 193 3.73 4.96 -3.45
C PHE A 193 2.53 4.49 -4.28
N ASP A 194 2.10 5.30 -5.25
CA ASP A 194 0.90 5.03 -6.06
C ASP A 194 1.20 4.32 -7.39
N GLY A 195 2.46 3.92 -7.59
CA GLY A 195 2.97 3.34 -8.84
C GLY A 195 3.65 4.38 -9.75
N LYS A 196 3.59 5.67 -9.42
CA LYS A 196 4.20 6.78 -10.18
C LYS A 196 5.02 7.71 -9.30
N SER A 197 4.50 8.04 -8.12
CA SER A 197 5.09 9.02 -7.20
C SER A 197 4.80 8.68 -5.74
N LEU A 198 5.54 9.33 -4.85
CA LEU A 198 5.22 9.33 -3.43
C LEU A 198 3.91 10.07 -3.18
N VAL A 199 3.01 9.47 -2.39
CA VAL A 199 1.76 10.09 -1.98
C VAL A 199 2.00 11.25 -1.00
N ALA A 200 3.06 11.17 -0.21
CA ALA A 200 3.48 12.21 0.74
C ALA A 200 4.96 12.59 0.50
N PRO A 201 5.26 13.49 -0.45
CA PRO A 201 6.64 13.93 -0.70
C PRO A 201 7.20 14.88 0.39
N GLU A 202 6.33 15.45 1.21
CA GLU A 202 6.67 16.25 2.39
C GLU A 202 5.97 15.65 3.62
N PRO A 203 6.54 14.56 4.18
CA PRO A 203 5.80 13.71 5.12
C PRO A 203 5.43 14.40 6.43
N PHE A 204 6.35 15.15 7.02
CA PHE A 204 6.19 15.70 8.38
C PHE A 204 6.21 17.22 8.41
N PHE A 205 7.02 17.86 7.60
CA PHE A 205 7.20 19.31 7.53
C PHE A 205 7.62 19.74 6.13
N SER A 206 7.55 21.04 5.85
CA SER A 206 8.05 21.64 4.61
C SER A 206 9.14 22.65 4.97
N ALA A 207 10.38 22.42 4.51
CA ALA A 207 11.46 23.37 4.69
C ALA A 207 11.12 24.73 4.03
N GLY A 208 11.43 25.82 4.71
CA GLY A 208 11.07 27.18 4.26
C GLY A 208 9.64 27.58 4.59
N MET A 209 8.84 26.71 5.22
CA MET A 209 7.48 27.00 5.69
C MET A 209 7.44 27.07 7.22
N LYS A 210 6.39 27.68 7.76
CA LYS A 210 6.18 27.69 9.20
C LYS A 210 5.91 26.28 9.71
N SER A 211 6.38 26.01 10.92
CA SER A 211 6.17 24.72 11.60
C SER A 211 4.70 24.46 11.87
N ASN A 212 4.36 23.17 11.89
CA ASN A 212 3.08 22.68 12.36
C ASN A 212 3.15 22.32 13.87
N PRO A 213 1.99 22.17 14.55
CA PRO A 213 1.96 21.82 15.96
C PRO A 213 2.63 20.49 16.31
N GLU A 214 2.56 19.50 15.41
CA GLU A 214 3.10 18.15 15.59
C GLU A 214 4.64 18.16 15.66
N ILE A 215 5.29 18.90 14.76
CA ILE A 215 6.75 19.07 14.77
C ILE A 215 7.17 19.95 15.91
N SER A 216 6.42 21.02 16.22
CA SER A 216 6.72 21.91 17.35
C SER A 216 6.71 21.19 18.70
N ALA A 217 5.79 20.23 18.90
CA ALA A 217 5.76 19.42 20.11
C ALA A 217 7.03 18.58 20.29
N ILE A 218 7.51 17.96 19.21
CA ILE A 218 8.76 17.19 19.23
C ILE A 218 9.96 18.12 19.42
N ALA A 219 10.08 19.18 18.62
CA ALA A 219 11.24 20.04 18.59
C ALA A 219 11.46 20.81 19.93
N GLN A 220 10.37 21.19 20.61
CA GLN A 220 10.44 21.94 21.86
C GLN A 220 10.49 21.07 23.12
N MET A 221 9.79 19.93 23.12
CA MET A 221 9.54 19.14 24.33
C MET A 221 9.88 17.65 24.18
N GLY A 222 10.25 17.19 22.99
CA GLY A 222 10.42 15.77 22.70
C GLY A 222 9.10 14.98 22.77
N ASP A 223 7.95 15.66 22.74
CA ASP A 223 6.63 15.01 22.77
C ASP A 223 6.25 14.52 21.36
N ILE A 224 6.29 13.21 21.20
CA ILE A 224 5.96 12.55 19.92
C ILE A 224 4.46 12.31 19.75
N THR A 225 3.63 12.53 20.77
CA THR A 225 2.22 12.12 20.79
C THR A 225 1.39 12.74 19.65
N PRO A 226 1.47 14.06 19.38
CA PRO A 226 0.69 14.66 18.30
C PRO A 226 1.05 14.08 16.92
N LEU A 227 2.35 13.99 16.62
CA LEU A 227 2.79 13.46 15.32
C LEU A 227 2.50 11.96 15.19
N LYS A 228 2.68 11.18 16.25
CA LYS A 228 2.34 9.76 16.27
C LYS A 228 0.85 9.55 15.98
N THR A 229 -0.04 10.31 16.60
CA THR A 229 -1.50 10.25 16.36
C THR A 229 -1.84 10.59 14.92
N MET A 230 -1.23 11.64 14.35
CA MET A 230 -1.40 11.99 12.94
C MET A 230 -0.93 10.86 12.01
N LEU A 231 0.21 10.23 12.32
CA LEU A 231 0.74 9.12 11.54
C LEU A 231 -0.19 7.90 11.61
N GLU A 232 -0.66 7.50 12.79
CA GLU A 232 -1.59 6.36 12.96
C GLU A 232 -2.86 6.54 12.14
N ALA A 233 -3.42 7.75 12.09
CA ALA A 233 -4.60 8.07 11.28
C ALA A 233 -4.34 7.96 9.75
N ASN A 234 -3.11 8.25 9.31
CA ASN A 234 -2.72 8.33 7.89
C ASN A 234 -1.90 7.13 7.39
N THR A 235 -1.68 6.11 8.24
CA THR A 235 -0.93 4.91 7.90
C THR A 235 -1.87 3.74 7.65
N GLY A 236 -1.52 2.90 6.68
CA GLY A 236 -2.23 1.64 6.42
C GLY A 236 -1.97 1.10 5.04
N ILE A 237 -2.27 -0.20 4.89
CA ILE A 237 -2.22 -0.88 3.61
C ILE A 237 -3.38 -0.41 2.75
N MET A 238 -3.08 0.02 1.55
CA MET A 238 -4.08 0.32 0.51
C MET A 238 -3.79 -0.51 -0.74
N THR A 239 -4.76 -0.61 -1.64
CA THR A 239 -4.57 -1.30 -2.92
C THR A 239 -5.44 -0.72 -4.01
N GLY A 240 -4.93 -0.75 -5.24
CA GLY A 240 -5.76 -0.81 -6.44
C GLY A 240 -6.12 -2.26 -6.74
N ILE A 241 -7.05 -2.46 -7.65
CA ILE A 241 -7.37 -3.77 -8.21
C ILE A 241 -7.16 -3.76 -9.73
N SER A 242 -6.88 -4.92 -10.32
CA SER A 242 -6.83 -5.06 -11.78
C SER A 242 -8.22 -4.94 -12.41
N PRO A 243 -8.34 -4.89 -13.75
CA PRO A 243 -9.62 -5.15 -14.41
C PRO A 243 -10.28 -6.43 -13.84
N VAL A 244 -11.60 -6.36 -13.65
CA VAL A 244 -12.35 -7.44 -13.00
C VAL A 244 -12.92 -8.39 -14.05
N MET A 245 -12.54 -9.66 -13.98
CA MET A 245 -13.12 -10.69 -14.84
C MET A 245 -14.36 -11.29 -14.16
N VAL A 246 -15.44 -11.41 -14.92
CA VAL A 246 -16.69 -12.03 -14.50
C VAL A 246 -16.96 -13.23 -15.40
N VAL A 247 -17.23 -14.39 -14.81
CA VAL A 247 -17.41 -15.68 -15.48
C VAL A 247 -18.78 -16.23 -15.16
N ILE A 248 -19.58 -16.50 -16.17
CA ILE A 248 -20.88 -17.17 -16.02
C ILE A 248 -20.72 -18.64 -16.38
N TYR A 249 -21.15 -19.54 -15.51
CA TYR A 249 -20.92 -20.98 -15.66
C TYR A 249 -22.06 -21.82 -15.06
N ASP A 250 -22.17 -23.08 -15.50
CA ASP A 250 -23.17 -24.05 -15.03
C ASP A 250 -22.59 -25.30 -14.34
N LYS A 251 -21.28 -25.29 -14.10
CA LYS A 251 -20.57 -26.37 -13.38
C LYS A 251 -20.85 -26.33 -11.87
N GLU A 252 -20.62 -27.44 -11.19
CA GLU A 252 -20.65 -27.46 -9.72
C GLU A 252 -19.51 -26.68 -9.13
N MET A 253 -18.30 -26.82 -9.70
CA MET A 253 -17.09 -26.19 -9.23
C MET A 253 -16.78 -24.89 -9.98
N ASN A 254 -16.22 -23.93 -9.28
CA ASN A 254 -15.71 -22.69 -9.86
C ASN A 254 -14.63 -23.00 -10.92
N PRO A 255 -14.80 -22.55 -12.18
CA PRO A 255 -13.85 -22.85 -13.25
C PRO A 255 -12.57 -22.01 -13.20
N VAL A 256 -12.51 -21.00 -12.32
CA VAL A 256 -11.37 -20.08 -12.23
C VAL A 256 -10.24 -20.64 -11.36
N PHE A 257 -10.59 -21.15 -10.19
CA PHE A 257 -9.66 -21.76 -9.23
C PHE A 257 -10.41 -22.68 -8.25
N GLU A 258 -9.65 -23.50 -7.54
CA GLU A 258 -10.14 -24.38 -6.48
C GLU A 258 -9.33 -24.17 -5.20
N PRO A 259 -9.92 -23.69 -4.09
CA PRO A 259 -9.23 -23.57 -2.82
C PRO A 259 -8.63 -24.91 -2.37
N GLY A 260 -7.42 -24.90 -1.86
CA GLY A 260 -6.69 -26.10 -1.46
C GLY A 260 -5.97 -26.84 -2.60
N LYS A 261 -6.12 -26.40 -3.85
CA LYS A 261 -5.36 -26.90 -5.01
C LYS A 261 -4.34 -25.87 -5.46
N LYS A 262 -3.25 -26.36 -6.07
CA LYS A 262 -2.26 -25.49 -6.71
C LYS A 262 -2.84 -24.86 -7.98
N ASP A 263 -2.25 -23.73 -8.40
CA ASP A 263 -2.55 -23.15 -9.71
C ASP A 263 -2.44 -24.21 -10.81
N SER A 264 -3.48 -24.33 -11.58
CA SER A 264 -3.59 -25.31 -12.68
C SER A 264 -2.87 -24.87 -13.97
N GLY A 265 -2.27 -23.69 -13.96
CA GLY A 265 -1.63 -23.11 -15.15
C GLY A 265 -2.61 -22.50 -16.16
N MET A 266 -3.88 -22.39 -15.82
CA MET A 266 -4.94 -21.82 -16.66
C MET A 266 -4.83 -20.30 -16.82
N GLY A 267 -4.05 -19.61 -15.98
CA GLY A 267 -3.86 -18.16 -16.02
C GLY A 267 -4.16 -17.44 -14.70
N LEU A 268 -4.35 -18.20 -13.61
CA LEU A 268 -4.54 -17.63 -12.27
C LEU A 268 -3.28 -16.86 -11.83
N LYS A 269 -2.11 -17.44 -12.02
CA LYS A 269 -0.82 -16.79 -11.73
C LYS A 269 -0.70 -15.43 -12.41
N GLU A 270 -0.99 -15.36 -13.71
CA GLU A 270 -0.83 -14.15 -14.50
C GLU A 270 -1.75 -13.02 -14.00
N ILE A 271 -3.01 -13.32 -13.70
CA ILE A 271 -3.92 -12.29 -13.15
C ILE A 271 -3.55 -11.93 -11.71
N ALA A 272 -3.16 -12.89 -10.88
CA ALA A 272 -2.83 -12.64 -9.47
C ALA A 272 -1.52 -11.87 -9.29
N GLN A 273 -0.52 -12.08 -10.15
CA GLN A 273 0.80 -11.43 -10.06
C GLN A 273 0.90 -10.10 -10.80
N SER A 274 0.18 -9.93 -11.91
CA SER A 274 0.33 -8.76 -12.79
C SER A 274 -0.97 -8.13 -13.27
N GLY A 275 -2.12 -8.70 -12.90
CA GLY A 275 -3.41 -8.24 -13.40
C GLY A 275 -3.68 -8.63 -14.86
N ASP A 276 -2.84 -9.48 -15.47
CA ASP A 276 -3.02 -9.93 -16.85
C ASP A 276 -4.13 -10.99 -16.94
N ILE A 277 -5.25 -10.58 -17.51
CA ILE A 277 -6.43 -11.42 -17.71
C ILE A 277 -6.36 -12.29 -18.97
N GLY A 278 -5.43 -12.05 -19.88
CA GLY A 278 -5.43 -12.59 -21.25
C GLY A 278 -5.46 -14.11 -21.30
N LYS A 279 -4.52 -14.75 -20.62
CA LYS A 279 -4.39 -16.21 -20.60
C LYS A 279 -5.59 -16.90 -19.95
N LEU A 280 -6.03 -16.40 -18.78
CA LEU A 280 -7.19 -16.96 -18.07
C LEU A 280 -8.47 -16.82 -18.89
N LYS A 281 -8.70 -15.66 -19.49
CA LYS A 281 -9.86 -15.43 -20.37
C LYS A 281 -9.88 -16.39 -21.55
N ALA A 282 -8.74 -16.52 -22.26
CA ALA A 282 -8.66 -17.40 -23.42
C ALA A 282 -8.94 -18.87 -23.10
N ASN A 283 -8.49 -19.35 -21.94
CA ASN A 283 -8.71 -20.72 -21.48
C ASN A 283 -10.15 -20.94 -21.00
N LEU A 284 -10.71 -20.00 -20.24
CA LEU A 284 -12.10 -20.08 -19.77
C LEU A 284 -13.11 -20.09 -20.92
N MET A 285 -12.88 -19.30 -21.98
CA MET A 285 -13.74 -19.30 -23.16
C MET A 285 -13.80 -20.64 -23.88
N LYS A 286 -12.81 -21.53 -23.71
CA LYS A 286 -12.76 -22.89 -24.28
C LYS A 286 -13.24 -23.95 -23.29
N THR A 287 -13.51 -23.57 -22.04
CA THR A 287 -13.86 -24.50 -20.96
C THR A 287 -15.32 -24.89 -21.06
N LYS A 288 -15.63 -26.19 -21.19
CA LYS A 288 -17.01 -26.69 -21.21
C LYS A 288 -17.75 -26.29 -19.93
N GLY A 289 -18.96 -25.77 -20.07
CA GLY A 289 -19.79 -25.28 -18.96
C GLY A 289 -19.44 -23.88 -18.49
N VAL A 290 -18.57 -23.16 -19.21
CA VAL A 290 -18.44 -21.70 -19.12
C VAL A 290 -19.31 -21.11 -20.22
N ASN A 291 -20.26 -20.26 -19.82
CA ASN A 291 -21.30 -19.71 -20.70
C ASN A 291 -21.02 -18.26 -21.11
N GLY A 292 -20.11 -17.59 -20.41
CA GLY A 292 -19.68 -16.25 -20.74
C GLY A 292 -18.49 -15.79 -19.89
N VAL A 293 -17.61 -14.99 -20.50
CA VAL A 293 -16.48 -14.33 -19.82
C VAL A 293 -16.50 -12.85 -20.18
N TYR A 294 -16.68 -12.03 -19.17
CA TYR A 294 -16.84 -10.58 -19.30
C TYR A 294 -15.75 -9.87 -18.51
N VAL A 295 -15.43 -8.63 -18.85
CA VAL A 295 -14.42 -7.83 -18.15
C VAL A 295 -14.98 -6.46 -17.84
N ALA A 296 -14.89 -6.04 -16.59
CA ALA A 296 -15.19 -4.70 -16.13
C ALA A 296 -13.91 -3.91 -15.96
N GLY A 297 -13.82 -2.76 -16.64
CA GLY A 297 -12.62 -1.92 -16.69
C GLY A 297 -11.57 -2.43 -17.67
N ASP A 298 -10.69 -1.52 -18.09
CA ASP A 298 -9.55 -1.76 -19.00
C ASP A 298 -8.21 -1.34 -18.38
N SER A 299 -8.27 -0.77 -17.18
CA SER A 299 -7.14 -0.24 -16.42
C SER A 299 -7.31 -0.54 -14.93
N PRO A 300 -6.27 -0.41 -14.11
CA PRO A 300 -6.37 -0.56 -12.65
C PRO A 300 -7.41 0.37 -12.04
N VAL A 301 -8.16 -0.14 -11.05
CA VAL A 301 -9.23 0.58 -10.32
C VAL A 301 -8.69 0.99 -8.95
N GLY A 302 -8.39 2.27 -8.80
CA GLY A 302 -7.89 2.84 -7.55
C GLY A 302 -9.00 3.22 -6.56
N PRO A 303 -8.62 3.67 -5.35
CA PRO A 303 -9.57 4.14 -4.35
C PRO A 303 -10.57 5.17 -4.89
N GLY A 304 -11.84 5.01 -4.56
CA GLY A 304 -12.95 5.86 -5.00
C GLY A 304 -13.42 5.62 -6.44
N GLN A 305 -12.84 4.67 -7.17
CA GLN A 305 -13.24 4.35 -8.54
C GLN A 305 -14.18 3.13 -8.58
N LYS A 306 -15.09 3.13 -9.57
CA LYS A 306 -16.07 2.07 -9.82
C LYS A 306 -15.99 1.62 -11.28
N VAL A 307 -16.07 0.31 -11.49
CA VAL A 307 -16.21 -0.31 -12.82
C VAL A 307 -17.40 -1.24 -12.87
N SER A 308 -17.96 -1.42 -14.06
CA SER A 308 -19.15 -2.23 -14.27
C SER A 308 -19.10 -2.96 -15.60
N VAL A 309 -19.76 -4.13 -15.67
CA VAL A 309 -19.95 -4.86 -16.91
C VAL A 309 -21.34 -5.46 -16.95
N ARG A 310 -21.98 -5.41 -18.11
CA ARG A 310 -23.24 -6.11 -18.39
C ARG A 310 -22.94 -7.54 -18.84
N TYR A 311 -23.71 -8.48 -18.31
CA TYR A 311 -23.63 -9.89 -18.69
C TYR A 311 -25.03 -10.46 -18.88
N LYS A 312 -25.11 -11.62 -19.54
CA LYS A 312 -26.33 -12.40 -19.69
C LYS A 312 -26.18 -13.75 -18.99
N ALA A 313 -27.21 -14.20 -18.34
CA ALA A 313 -27.26 -15.51 -17.69
C ALA A 313 -28.64 -16.11 -17.76
N ALA A 314 -28.73 -17.43 -17.84
CA ALA A 314 -29.94 -18.18 -17.68
C ALA A 314 -30.14 -18.62 -16.23
N LYS A 315 -31.36 -18.99 -15.85
CA LYS A 315 -31.69 -19.57 -14.54
C LYS A 315 -30.82 -20.81 -14.28
N GLY A 316 -30.25 -20.91 -13.09
CA GLY A 316 -29.37 -22.01 -12.67
C GLY A 316 -27.89 -21.80 -12.96
N CYS A 317 -27.50 -20.77 -13.74
CA CYS A 317 -26.11 -20.38 -13.89
C CYS A 317 -25.57 -19.73 -12.62
N LYS A 318 -24.29 -19.88 -12.41
CA LYS A 318 -23.49 -19.28 -11.33
C LYS A 318 -22.57 -18.20 -11.88
N LEU A 319 -22.17 -17.27 -11.02
CA LEU A 319 -21.20 -16.23 -11.31
C LEU A 319 -19.92 -16.45 -10.48
N ALA A 320 -18.77 -16.41 -11.13
CA ALA A 320 -17.50 -16.20 -10.49
C ALA A 320 -16.93 -14.85 -10.93
N PHE A 321 -16.21 -14.16 -10.03
CA PHE A 321 -15.39 -13.02 -10.39
C PHE A 321 -13.97 -13.19 -9.85
N ILE A 322 -13.03 -12.52 -10.47
CA ILE A 322 -11.63 -12.46 -10.03
C ILE A 322 -11.00 -11.12 -10.42
N THR A 323 -10.20 -10.57 -9.52
CA THR A 323 -9.36 -9.39 -9.74
C THR A 323 -8.13 -9.42 -8.84
N MET A 324 -6.99 -8.96 -9.34
CA MET A 324 -5.75 -8.87 -8.56
C MET A 324 -5.90 -7.90 -7.38
N TYR A 325 -5.31 -8.23 -6.25
CA TYR A 325 -4.95 -7.27 -5.21
C TYR A 325 -3.64 -6.59 -5.62
N GLY A 326 -3.73 -5.41 -6.22
CA GLY A 326 -2.63 -4.80 -6.99
C GLY A 326 -1.35 -4.52 -6.19
N PHE A 327 -1.43 -4.41 -4.86
CA PHE A 327 -0.30 -4.10 -3.98
C PHE A 327 0.21 -5.36 -3.26
N SER A 328 0.14 -6.51 -3.90
CA SER A 328 0.65 -7.78 -3.40
C SER A 328 1.55 -8.47 -4.43
N ASN A 329 2.13 -9.60 -4.04
CA ASN A 329 2.92 -10.43 -4.95
C ASN A 329 2.04 -11.28 -5.85
N ASP A 330 0.95 -11.89 -5.30
CA ASP A 330 0.09 -12.79 -6.06
C ASP A 330 -1.28 -13.02 -5.40
N TRP A 331 -1.81 -12.00 -4.70
CA TRP A 331 -3.13 -12.09 -4.10
C TRP A 331 -4.22 -11.60 -5.04
N PHE A 332 -5.42 -12.16 -4.86
CA PHE A 332 -6.57 -11.81 -5.66
C PHE A 332 -7.89 -11.87 -4.86
N TYR A 333 -8.82 -11.03 -5.21
CA TYR A 333 -10.20 -11.12 -4.75
C TYR A 333 -11.01 -12.02 -5.67
N ALA A 334 -11.81 -12.88 -5.08
CA ALA A 334 -12.79 -13.71 -5.76
C ALA A 334 -13.97 -14.03 -4.84
N ASN A 335 -15.06 -14.54 -5.38
CA ASN A 335 -16.12 -15.06 -4.55
C ASN A 335 -15.70 -16.38 -3.89
N GLU A 336 -15.86 -16.43 -2.57
CA GLU A 336 -15.67 -17.62 -1.75
C GLU A 336 -16.89 -18.53 -1.78
N MET A 337 -18.07 -17.89 -1.79
CA MET A 337 -19.35 -18.58 -1.79
C MET A 337 -19.93 -18.59 -3.19
N THR A 338 -20.73 -19.63 -3.49
CA THR A 338 -21.50 -19.69 -4.74
C THR A 338 -22.41 -18.48 -4.87
N VAL A 339 -22.33 -17.80 -6.01
CA VAL A 339 -23.18 -16.67 -6.38
C VAL A 339 -24.08 -17.10 -7.54
N PRO A 340 -25.40 -17.24 -7.35
CA PRO A 340 -26.31 -17.39 -8.48
C PRO A 340 -26.20 -16.21 -9.44
N ALA A 341 -26.10 -16.48 -10.74
CA ALA A 341 -25.81 -15.43 -11.71
C ALA A 341 -26.96 -14.40 -11.89
N LEU A 342 -28.15 -14.72 -11.42
CA LEU A 342 -29.31 -13.84 -11.44
C LEU A 342 -29.61 -13.15 -10.10
N ASP A 343 -28.77 -13.34 -9.08
CA ASP A 343 -28.86 -12.61 -7.81
C ASP A 343 -28.87 -11.10 -8.05
N ARG A 344 -29.38 -10.37 -7.06
CA ARG A 344 -29.39 -8.90 -7.03
C ARG A 344 -28.94 -8.38 -5.68
N GLY A 345 -28.40 -7.16 -5.67
CA GLY A 345 -28.01 -6.46 -4.47
C GLY A 345 -26.51 -6.56 -4.19
N ASP A 346 -26.15 -6.31 -2.96
CA ASP A 346 -24.77 -6.34 -2.48
C ASP A 346 -24.33 -7.78 -2.22
N ILE A 347 -23.25 -8.20 -2.86
CA ILE A 347 -22.64 -9.52 -2.70
C ILE A 347 -21.24 -9.47 -2.10
N THR A 348 -20.83 -8.31 -1.54
CA THR A 348 -19.50 -8.09 -0.97
C THR A 348 -19.14 -9.15 0.08
N SER A 349 -20.10 -9.54 0.92
CA SER A 349 -19.91 -10.58 1.96
C SER A 349 -19.66 -11.99 1.41
N LYS A 350 -19.91 -12.22 0.11
CA LYS A 350 -19.62 -13.50 -0.55
C LYS A 350 -18.19 -13.55 -1.13
N ALA A 351 -17.42 -12.47 -1.03
CA ALA A 351 -16.05 -12.36 -1.52
C ALA A 351 -15.02 -12.61 -0.43
N ALA A 352 -13.86 -13.11 -0.82
CA ALA A 352 -12.68 -13.23 0.04
C ALA A 352 -11.40 -12.83 -0.71
N LEU A 353 -10.33 -12.57 0.04
CA LEU A 353 -9.00 -12.37 -0.46
C LEU A 353 -8.24 -13.69 -0.39
N PHE A 354 -7.67 -14.10 -1.52
CA PHE A 354 -6.92 -15.34 -1.67
C PHE A 354 -5.48 -15.05 -2.06
N ASP A 355 -4.58 -15.92 -1.61
CA ASP A 355 -3.22 -16.09 -2.07
C ASP A 355 -3.20 -17.20 -3.13
N SER A 356 -2.66 -16.94 -4.31
CA SER A 356 -2.59 -17.92 -5.40
C SER A 356 -1.54 -19.00 -5.17
N GLY A 357 -0.63 -18.80 -4.21
CA GLY A 357 0.47 -19.70 -3.87
C GLY A 357 1.54 -19.78 -4.95
N THR A 358 1.66 -18.75 -5.80
CA THR A 358 2.60 -18.71 -6.94
C THR A 358 3.78 -17.77 -6.75
N GLY A 359 3.72 -16.92 -5.71
CA GLY A 359 4.76 -15.94 -5.39
C GLY A 359 4.92 -15.74 -3.89
N VAL A 360 6.16 -15.73 -3.39
CA VAL A 360 6.44 -15.47 -1.96
C VAL A 360 5.89 -14.11 -1.58
N SER A 361 5.00 -14.07 -0.59
CA SER A 361 4.36 -12.85 -0.13
C SER A 361 5.33 -11.90 0.56
N GLN A 362 5.20 -10.62 0.27
CA GLN A 362 5.90 -9.50 0.93
C GLN A 362 4.86 -8.54 1.50
N TYR A 363 5.27 -7.61 2.36
CA TYR A 363 4.36 -6.62 2.95
C TYR A 363 3.60 -5.86 1.85
N PRO A 364 2.25 -5.87 1.85
CA PRO A 364 1.46 -5.26 0.78
C PRO A 364 1.73 -3.76 0.62
N GLY A 365 2.05 -3.33 -0.60
CA GLY A 365 2.39 -1.94 -0.90
C GLY A 365 3.78 -1.49 -0.45
N ALA A 366 4.63 -2.45 0.01
CA ALA A 366 6.01 -2.19 0.45
C ALA A 366 6.96 -3.35 0.11
N GLY A 367 6.61 -4.20 -0.83
CA GLY A 367 7.44 -5.34 -1.27
C GLY A 367 8.06 -5.09 -2.63
N ASN A 368 9.39 -5.01 -2.71
CA ASN A 368 10.10 -4.66 -3.95
C ASN A 368 9.86 -5.62 -5.14
N MET A 369 9.39 -6.85 -4.86
CA MET A 369 9.05 -7.85 -5.89
C MET A 369 7.59 -7.77 -6.36
N GLN A 370 6.81 -6.81 -5.90
CA GLN A 370 5.43 -6.58 -6.35
C GLN A 370 5.38 -5.84 -7.68
N ALA A 371 4.35 -6.13 -8.49
CA ALA A 371 4.14 -5.47 -9.78
C ALA A 371 4.04 -3.94 -9.67
N LEU A 372 3.50 -3.42 -8.56
CA LEU A 372 3.47 -1.99 -8.23
C LEU A 372 4.84 -1.31 -8.39
N PHE A 373 5.91 -2.00 -8.03
CA PHE A 373 7.29 -1.52 -8.10
C PHE A 373 8.06 -2.02 -9.34
N GLY A 374 7.35 -2.63 -10.30
CA GLY A 374 7.97 -3.27 -11.48
C GLY A 374 8.76 -4.54 -11.11
N GLY A 375 8.48 -5.14 -9.95
CA GLY A 375 9.09 -6.37 -9.48
C GLY A 375 8.47 -7.63 -10.10
N ILE A 376 9.17 -8.75 -9.92
CA ILE A 376 8.69 -10.08 -10.27
C ILE A 376 8.70 -10.91 -8.99
N PRO A 377 7.55 -11.49 -8.57
CA PRO A 377 7.48 -12.30 -7.37
C PRO A 377 8.47 -13.47 -7.40
N LYS A 378 9.15 -13.71 -6.26
CA LYS A 378 9.96 -14.92 -6.08
C LYS A 378 9.02 -16.13 -6.18
N PRO A 379 9.27 -17.08 -7.09
CA PRO A 379 8.35 -18.20 -7.31
C PRO A 379 8.18 -19.08 -6.06
N GLU A 380 6.94 -19.50 -5.82
CA GLU A 380 6.60 -20.58 -4.92
C GLU A 380 5.53 -21.48 -5.52
N SER A 381 5.21 -22.60 -4.86
CA SER A 381 4.21 -23.55 -5.34
C SER A 381 3.42 -24.12 -4.16
N LYS A 382 2.51 -23.29 -3.66
CA LYS A 382 1.57 -23.64 -2.57
C LYS A 382 0.15 -23.81 -3.11
N PRO A 383 -0.74 -24.49 -2.39
CA PRO A 383 -2.17 -24.46 -2.70
C PRO A 383 -2.75 -23.07 -2.55
N VAL A 384 -3.75 -22.73 -3.39
CA VAL A 384 -4.55 -21.53 -3.23
C VAL A 384 -5.22 -21.55 -1.85
N ALA A 385 -5.04 -20.50 -1.08
CA ALA A 385 -5.59 -20.37 0.27
C ALA A 385 -6.12 -18.95 0.52
N LYS A 386 -6.97 -18.78 1.53
CA LYS A 386 -7.28 -17.44 2.02
C LYS A 386 -6.04 -16.79 2.59
N VAL A 387 -5.88 -15.49 2.35
CA VAL A 387 -4.84 -14.70 3.00
C VAL A 387 -5.06 -14.71 4.51
N GLY A 388 -4.00 -15.05 5.26
CA GLY A 388 -3.99 -15.08 6.72
C GLY A 388 -3.78 -13.70 7.36
N ASN A 389 -3.45 -13.70 8.64
CA ASN A 389 -3.25 -12.49 9.46
C ASN A 389 -1.77 -12.09 9.58
N GLU A 390 -0.92 -12.53 8.67
CA GLU A 390 0.51 -12.19 8.68
C GLU A 390 0.74 -10.68 8.52
N PHE A 391 -0.09 -10.03 7.72
CA PHE A 391 -0.08 -8.59 7.51
C PHE A 391 -1.43 -7.97 7.93
N PRO A 392 -1.47 -6.69 8.37
CA PRO A 392 -2.69 -6.02 8.80
C PRO A 392 -3.56 -5.58 7.60
N VAL A 393 -3.99 -6.53 6.78
CA VAL A 393 -4.77 -6.29 5.55
C VAL A 393 -6.19 -5.90 5.91
N PRO A 394 -6.76 -4.84 5.31
CA PRO A 394 -8.15 -4.48 5.50
C PRO A 394 -9.11 -5.60 5.05
N SER A 395 -10.27 -5.73 5.73
CA SER A 395 -11.31 -6.67 5.31
C SER A 395 -11.85 -6.34 3.91
N VAL A 396 -12.45 -7.33 3.23
CA VAL A 396 -12.99 -7.14 1.87
C VAL A 396 -13.91 -5.94 1.79
N GLY A 397 -14.85 -5.77 2.72
CA GLY A 397 -15.80 -4.67 2.73
C GLY A 397 -15.21 -3.28 3.01
N GLN A 398 -13.98 -3.22 3.54
CA GLN A 398 -13.22 -1.97 3.67
C GLN A 398 -12.48 -1.59 2.37
N VAL A 399 -12.35 -2.53 1.45
CA VAL A 399 -11.65 -2.35 0.16
C VAL A 399 -12.64 -2.28 -1.00
N LEU A 400 -13.59 -3.21 -1.06
CA LEU A 400 -14.50 -3.38 -2.19
C LEU A 400 -15.96 -3.30 -1.75
N LYS A 401 -16.77 -2.72 -2.64
CA LYS A 401 -18.22 -2.90 -2.68
C LYS A 401 -18.60 -3.56 -3.99
N ILE A 402 -19.28 -4.72 -3.93
CA ILE A 402 -19.59 -5.55 -5.08
C ILE A 402 -21.10 -5.71 -5.19
N THR A 403 -21.67 -5.34 -6.34
CA THR A 403 -23.13 -5.38 -6.54
C THR A 403 -23.51 -6.03 -7.85
N ILE A 404 -24.71 -6.62 -7.88
CA ILE A 404 -25.41 -7.13 -9.07
C ILE A 404 -26.74 -6.39 -9.18
N GLU A 405 -27.04 -5.82 -10.35
CA GLU A 405 -28.27 -5.09 -10.67
C GLU A 405 -29.01 -5.68 -11.87
#